data_f3adc748d06f037e7feb567cf53b7f37
#
_entry.id   f3adc748d06f037e7feb567cf53b7f37
#
_cell.length_a   1.000
_cell.length_b   1.000
_cell.length_c   1.000
_cell.angle_alpha   90.00
_cell.angle_beta   90.00
_cell.angle_gamma   90.00
#
_symmetry.space_group_name_H-M   'P 1'
#
loop_
_entity.id
_entity.type
_entity.pdbx_description
1 polymer ?
#
loop_
_entity_poly.entity_id
_entity_poly.type
_entity_poly.pdbx_seq_one_letter_code
_entity_poly.pdbx_strand_id
1 'polypeptide(L)'
;MTDFDDEDDGLFISYTVKTKIVRVIDTTLIPSRLTIKAEMFPGDAASQDDLHEAIAKIEVFFDTIVRQAIAFSSDNTAAFKMFIDEQGKNRTNNILMITPFGPSDELLAAVFQSKMQALADGAAYFPSVEVRSDGPVGLAYTFVGEGAEILPTIGEWIGDRSYFAEPWWCRDDATTLDVIPPPDADLTAKPTWALTLDDLSGKATPPSVVRPNFKPTVIDGGKDA
;
A
#
# COMPACT_ATOMS: atom_id res chain seq x y z
N MET A 1 37.02 -10.34 35.79
CA MET A 1 35.98 -11.32 35.44
C MET A 1 34.89 -10.47 34.81
N THR A 2 35.06 -10.24 33.53
CA THR A 2 34.17 -9.40 32.70
C THR A 2 33.16 -10.33 32.08
N ASP A 3 31.92 -10.26 32.59
CA ASP A 3 30.78 -10.85 31.92
C ASP A 3 30.68 -10.19 30.53
N PHE A 4 31.03 -10.92 29.51
CA PHE A 4 30.60 -10.62 28.16
C PHE A 4 29.10 -10.97 28.15
N ASP A 5 28.25 -9.95 28.15
CA ASP A 5 26.90 -10.09 27.68
C ASP A 5 26.98 -10.63 26.25
N ASP A 6 26.61 -11.89 26.07
CA ASP A 6 26.29 -12.45 24.77
C ASP A 6 25.08 -11.63 24.24
N GLU A 7 25.36 -10.53 23.53
CA GLU A 7 24.37 -9.91 22.66
C GLU A 7 23.99 -11.03 21.67
N ASP A 8 22.80 -11.56 21.88
CA ASP A 8 22.16 -12.48 20.96
C ASP A 8 21.91 -11.67 19.68
N ASP A 9 22.91 -11.68 18.77
CA ASP A 9 22.82 -11.11 17.43
C ASP A 9 21.75 -11.91 16.67
N GLY A 10 20.49 -11.62 17.00
CA GLY A 10 19.33 -12.23 16.40
C GLY A 10 19.45 -12.20 14.89
N LEU A 11 19.28 -13.32 14.25
CA LEU A 11 19.33 -13.44 12.80
C LEU A 11 18.28 -12.52 12.18
N PHE A 12 18.72 -11.44 11.51
CA PHE A 12 17.82 -10.56 10.76
C PHE A 12 17.91 -10.85 9.26
N ILE A 13 16.81 -10.60 8.57
CA ILE A 13 16.70 -10.75 7.13
C ILE A 13 16.52 -9.35 6.52
N SER A 14 17.38 -8.98 5.57
CA SER A 14 17.17 -7.76 4.80
C SER A 14 16.17 -8.01 3.68
N TYR A 15 15.00 -7.40 3.78
CA TYR A 15 13.96 -7.44 2.77
C TYR A 15 14.03 -6.21 1.88
N THR A 16 13.98 -6.38 0.57
CA THR A 16 14.00 -5.25 -0.37
C THR A 16 12.97 -5.45 -1.47
N VAL A 17 12.10 -4.46 -1.64
CA VAL A 17 11.14 -4.41 -2.74
C VAL A 17 11.29 -3.14 -3.56
N LYS A 18 11.09 -3.24 -4.88
CA LYS A 18 11.06 -2.10 -5.80
C LYS A 18 9.67 -1.99 -6.41
N THR A 19 9.06 -0.86 -6.24
CA THR A 19 7.71 -0.58 -6.74
C THR A 19 7.63 0.82 -7.35
N LYS A 20 6.45 1.23 -7.74
CA LYS A 20 6.15 2.57 -8.23
C LYS A 20 4.83 3.04 -7.66
N ILE A 21 4.68 4.34 -7.53
CA ILE A 21 3.47 4.99 -7.03
C ILE A 21 3.30 6.32 -7.78
N VAL A 22 2.08 6.81 -7.89
CA VAL A 22 1.82 8.19 -8.31
C VAL A 22 1.45 8.99 -7.06
N ARG A 23 2.22 10.01 -6.74
CA ARG A 23 1.91 10.93 -5.64
C ARG A 23 1.18 12.14 -6.19
N VAL A 24 0.20 12.64 -5.43
CA VAL A 24 -0.49 13.89 -5.77
C VAL A 24 -0.16 14.93 -4.71
N ILE A 25 0.51 15.98 -5.15
CA ILE A 25 0.81 17.15 -4.32
C ILE A 25 0.01 18.32 -4.93
N ASP A 26 -0.89 18.88 -4.17
CA ASP A 26 -1.94 19.80 -4.65
C ASP A 26 -2.75 19.16 -5.80
N THR A 27 -2.50 19.55 -7.03
CA THR A 27 -3.13 19.00 -8.25
C THR A 27 -2.11 18.33 -9.18
N THR A 28 -0.85 18.25 -8.77
CA THR A 28 0.24 17.73 -9.59
C THR A 28 0.44 16.24 -9.34
N LEU A 29 0.39 15.45 -10.41
CA LEU A 29 0.71 14.03 -10.36
C LEU A 29 2.21 13.82 -10.56
N ILE A 30 2.85 13.18 -9.60
CA ILE A 30 4.29 12.94 -9.58
C ILE A 30 4.53 11.42 -9.57
N PRO A 31 4.80 10.80 -10.74
CA PRO A 31 5.22 9.41 -10.79
C PRO A 31 6.54 9.23 -10.03
N SER A 32 6.59 8.28 -9.12
CA SER A 32 7.76 7.98 -8.29
C SER A 32 8.06 6.49 -8.33
N ARG A 33 9.33 6.12 -8.54
CA ARG A 33 9.79 4.76 -8.29
C ARG A 33 10.32 4.71 -6.89
N LEU A 34 9.95 3.66 -6.16
CA LEU A 34 10.36 3.47 -4.79
C LEU A 34 11.26 2.25 -4.67
N THR A 35 12.32 2.37 -3.90
CA THR A 35 13.05 1.26 -3.31
C THR A 35 12.75 1.28 -1.82
N ILE A 36 12.18 0.20 -1.32
CA ILE A 36 11.82 0.03 0.08
C ILE A 36 12.70 -1.07 0.62
N LYS A 37 13.42 -0.79 1.70
CA LYS A 37 14.23 -1.77 2.43
C LYS A 37 13.72 -1.86 3.84
N ALA A 38 13.64 -3.07 4.37
CA ALA A 38 13.24 -3.33 5.74
C ALA A 38 14.21 -4.34 6.38
N GLU A 39 14.49 -4.13 7.64
CA GLU A 39 15.07 -5.15 8.50
C GLU A 39 13.91 -5.97 9.05
N MET A 40 14.01 -7.28 8.96
CA MET A 40 12.97 -8.20 9.39
C MET A 40 13.55 -9.23 10.34
N PHE A 41 12.92 -9.38 11.48
CA PHE A 41 13.21 -10.41 12.47
C PHE A 41 12.04 -11.40 12.51
N PRO A 42 12.30 -12.71 12.48
CA PRO A 42 11.25 -13.69 12.70
C PRO A 42 10.58 -13.50 14.07
N GLY A 43 9.27 -13.69 14.14
CA GLY A 43 8.55 -13.69 15.42
C GLY A 43 8.94 -14.90 16.27
N ASP A 44 8.93 -14.75 17.59
CA ASP A 44 9.43 -15.75 18.55
C ASP A 44 8.77 -17.13 18.42
N ALA A 45 7.50 -17.17 18.04
CA ALA A 45 6.72 -18.40 17.91
C ALA A 45 6.39 -18.76 16.46
N ALA A 46 6.89 -17.98 15.48
CA ALA A 46 6.55 -18.18 14.08
C ALA A 46 7.25 -19.39 13.49
N SER A 47 6.51 -20.20 12.76
CA SER A 47 7.07 -21.25 11.92
C SER A 47 7.67 -20.66 10.65
N GLN A 48 8.49 -21.44 9.93
CA GLN A 48 9.00 -21.03 8.63
C GLN A 48 7.87 -20.81 7.61
N ASP A 49 6.78 -21.56 7.71
CA ASP A 49 5.63 -21.44 6.82
C ASP A 49 4.86 -20.13 7.10
N ASP A 50 4.70 -19.75 8.37
CA ASP A 50 4.07 -18.46 8.75
C ASP A 50 4.88 -17.28 8.21
N LEU A 51 6.22 -17.37 8.31
CA LEU A 51 7.10 -16.33 7.78
C LEU A 51 7.01 -16.22 6.24
N HIS A 52 6.98 -17.35 5.53
CA HIS A 52 6.79 -17.36 4.09
C HIS A 52 5.44 -16.77 3.68
N GLU A 53 4.36 -17.08 4.40
CA GLU A 53 3.04 -16.52 4.15
C GLU A 53 3.03 -15.00 4.37
N ALA A 54 3.63 -14.51 5.46
CA ALA A 54 3.77 -13.09 5.74
C ALA A 54 4.52 -12.35 4.62
N ILE A 55 5.66 -12.88 4.17
CA ILE A 55 6.43 -12.32 3.05
C ILE A 55 5.59 -12.29 1.77
N ALA A 56 4.88 -13.37 1.46
CA ALA A 56 4.03 -13.43 0.28
C ALA A 56 2.89 -12.39 0.32
N LYS A 57 2.25 -12.16 1.47
CA LYS A 57 1.26 -11.10 1.67
C LYS A 57 1.85 -9.71 1.41
N ILE A 58 3.04 -9.44 1.95
CA ILE A 58 3.76 -8.19 1.77
C ILE A 58 4.12 -7.97 0.30
N GLU A 59 4.63 -8.98 -0.40
CA GLU A 59 4.94 -8.89 -1.83
C GLU A 59 3.70 -8.60 -2.67
N VAL A 60 2.59 -9.30 -2.42
CA VAL A 60 1.30 -9.04 -3.10
C VAL A 60 0.83 -7.62 -2.85
N PHE A 61 0.95 -7.10 -1.63
CA PHE A 61 0.58 -5.73 -1.31
C PHE A 61 1.40 -4.72 -2.13
N PHE A 62 2.71 -4.85 -2.17
CA PHE A 62 3.55 -3.91 -2.93
C PHE A 62 3.40 -4.04 -4.45
N ASP A 63 3.31 -5.25 -4.97
CA ASP A 63 3.23 -5.48 -6.42
C ASP A 63 1.84 -5.22 -7.01
N THR A 64 0.79 -5.45 -6.23
CA THR A 64 -0.57 -5.32 -6.73
C THR A 64 -1.21 -4.00 -6.29
N ILE A 65 -1.03 -3.60 -5.02
CA ILE A 65 -1.71 -2.45 -4.46
C ILE A 65 -0.87 -1.19 -4.65
N VAL A 66 0.33 -1.14 -4.06
CA VAL A 66 1.18 0.07 -4.10
C VAL A 66 1.57 0.42 -5.54
N ARG A 67 1.89 -0.58 -6.34
CA ARG A 67 2.31 -0.40 -7.75
C ARG A 67 1.27 0.29 -8.63
N GLN A 68 -0.01 0.19 -8.28
CA GLN A 68 -1.12 0.80 -9.01
C GLN A 68 -1.72 1.99 -8.27
N ALA A 69 -1.11 2.39 -7.15
CA ALA A 69 -1.69 3.40 -6.28
C ALA A 69 -1.45 4.83 -6.79
N ILE A 70 -2.50 5.64 -6.61
CA ILE A 70 -2.42 7.10 -6.60
C ILE A 70 -2.55 7.52 -5.14
N ALA A 71 -1.45 8.04 -4.57
CA ALA A 71 -1.37 8.44 -3.17
C ALA A 71 -1.58 9.94 -3.00
N PHE A 72 -2.44 10.33 -2.07
CA PHE A 72 -2.67 11.73 -1.71
C PHE A 72 -3.13 11.86 -0.26
N SER A 73 -2.95 13.06 0.27
CA SER A 73 -3.36 13.38 1.63
C SER A 73 -4.87 13.44 1.79
N SER A 74 -5.38 13.07 2.96
CA SER A 74 -6.79 13.17 3.32
C SER A 74 -7.34 14.60 3.33
N ASP A 75 -6.49 15.60 3.49
CA ASP A 75 -6.83 17.02 3.44
C ASP A 75 -6.75 17.61 2.01
N ASN A 76 -6.27 16.86 1.03
CA ASN A 76 -6.20 17.30 -0.36
C ASN A 76 -7.57 17.24 -1.06
N THR A 77 -8.41 18.25 -0.81
CA THR A 77 -9.76 18.35 -1.39
C THR A 77 -9.76 18.41 -2.92
N ALA A 78 -8.70 18.88 -3.55
CA ALA A 78 -8.57 18.91 -5.01
C ALA A 78 -8.39 17.50 -5.57
N ALA A 79 -7.55 16.68 -4.94
CA ALA A 79 -7.37 15.28 -5.32
C ALA A 79 -8.66 14.48 -5.10
N PHE A 80 -9.39 14.70 -3.98
CA PHE A 80 -10.69 14.07 -3.77
C PHE A 80 -11.66 14.37 -4.91
N LYS A 81 -11.82 15.65 -5.28
CA LYS A 81 -12.68 16.04 -6.42
C LYS A 81 -12.23 15.45 -7.76
N MET A 82 -10.95 15.22 -7.93
CA MET A 82 -10.38 14.65 -9.15
C MET A 82 -10.66 13.14 -9.26
N PHE A 83 -10.49 12.40 -8.18
CA PHE A 83 -10.47 10.93 -8.19
C PHE A 83 -11.70 10.26 -7.58
N ILE A 84 -12.48 10.97 -6.79
CA ILE A 84 -13.67 10.44 -6.10
C ILE A 84 -14.89 11.24 -6.54
N ASP A 85 -15.98 10.56 -6.88
CA ASP A 85 -17.23 11.21 -7.25
C ASP A 85 -18.05 11.62 -6.00
N GLU A 86 -19.19 12.27 -6.23
CA GLU A 86 -20.07 12.74 -5.15
C GLU A 86 -20.68 11.59 -4.33
N GLN A 87 -20.68 10.37 -4.87
CA GLN A 87 -21.12 9.15 -4.20
C GLN A 87 -19.98 8.41 -3.50
N GLY A 88 -18.77 8.96 -3.48
CA GLY A 88 -17.59 8.35 -2.87
C GLY A 88 -16.95 7.24 -3.71
N LYS A 89 -17.30 7.13 -5.01
CA LYS A 89 -16.75 6.10 -5.89
C LYS A 89 -15.48 6.57 -6.57
N ASN A 90 -14.54 5.67 -6.70
CA ASN A 90 -13.32 5.89 -7.46
C ASN A 90 -13.64 6.08 -8.96
N ARG A 91 -13.20 7.21 -9.54
CA ARG A 91 -13.36 7.55 -10.97
C ARG A 91 -12.29 6.96 -11.86
N THR A 92 -11.29 6.32 -11.29
CA THR A 92 -10.14 5.77 -12.02
C THR A 92 -10.10 4.26 -11.89
N ASN A 93 -9.29 3.62 -12.73
CA ASN A 93 -8.98 2.18 -12.59
C ASN A 93 -7.76 1.94 -11.68
N ASN A 94 -7.21 3.01 -11.10
CA ASN A 94 -6.08 2.92 -10.18
C ASN A 94 -6.59 2.75 -8.75
N ILE A 95 -5.76 2.16 -7.91
CA ILE A 95 -6.01 2.09 -6.47
C ILE A 95 -5.78 3.48 -5.87
N LEU A 96 -6.67 3.94 -5.03
CA LEU A 96 -6.47 5.18 -4.28
C LEU A 96 -5.85 4.84 -2.93
N MET A 97 -4.71 5.45 -2.62
CA MET A 97 -4.05 5.36 -1.33
C MET A 97 -4.18 6.70 -0.61
N ILE A 98 -5.06 6.77 0.37
CA ILE A 98 -5.26 7.99 1.14
C ILE A 98 -4.38 7.94 2.38
N THR A 99 -3.55 8.96 2.54
CA THR A 99 -2.61 9.09 3.65
C THR A 99 -3.03 10.23 4.58
N PRO A 100 -2.66 10.18 5.88
CA PRO A 100 -3.05 11.23 6.83
C PRO A 100 -2.42 12.58 6.50
N PHE A 101 -1.24 12.57 5.89
CA PHE A 101 -0.49 13.76 5.46
C PHE A 101 -0.03 13.61 4.01
N GLY A 102 0.67 14.61 3.48
CA GLY A 102 1.26 14.53 2.15
C GLY A 102 2.18 13.29 1.99
N PRO A 103 2.07 12.52 0.89
CA PRO A 103 2.77 11.24 0.72
C PRO A 103 4.28 11.43 0.45
N SER A 104 5.02 11.98 1.42
CA SER A 104 6.47 12.09 1.41
C SER A 104 7.15 10.73 1.62
N ASP A 105 8.45 10.61 1.36
CA ASP A 105 9.21 9.39 1.67
C ASP A 105 9.21 9.09 3.18
N GLU A 106 9.24 10.13 3.99
CA GLU A 106 9.16 10.06 5.45
C GLU A 106 7.84 9.42 5.91
N LEU A 107 6.71 9.96 5.44
CA LEU A 107 5.40 9.41 5.78
C LEU A 107 5.23 7.98 5.27
N LEU A 108 5.65 7.73 4.00
CA LEU A 108 5.53 6.40 3.41
C LEU A 108 6.37 5.36 4.15
N ALA A 109 7.53 5.74 4.73
CA ALA A 109 8.33 4.82 5.53
C ALA A 109 7.57 4.37 6.79
N ALA A 110 6.94 5.28 7.52
CA ALA A 110 6.13 4.95 8.70
C ALA A 110 4.87 4.15 8.33
N VAL A 111 4.15 4.56 7.28
CA VAL A 111 2.94 3.87 6.79
C VAL A 111 3.26 2.46 6.33
N PHE A 112 4.35 2.27 5.59
CA PHE A 112 4.74 0.94 5.11
C PHE A 112 5.26 0.05 6.24
N GLN A 113 5.98 0.61 7.23
CA GLN A 113 6.37 -0.13 8.42
C GLN A 113 5.15 -0.66 9.16
N SER A 114 4.18 0.20 9.46
CA SER A 114 2.94 -0.19 10.13
C SER A 114 2.16 -1.24 9.32
N LYS A 115 2.04 -1.04 7.99
CA LYS A 115 1.36 -1.99 7.11
C LYS A 115 2.06 -3.34 7.02
N MET A 116 3.37 -3.38 6.88
CA MET A 116 4.14 -4.62 6.87
C MET A 116 4.00 -5.37 8.19
N GLN A 117 4.01 -4.65 9.32
CA GLN A 117 3.78 -5.23 10.64
C GLN A 117 2.39 -5.86 10.75
N ALA A 118 1.35 -5.17 10.27
CA ALA A 118 -0.02 -5.69 10.26
C ALA A 118 -0.17 -6.92 9.35
N LEU A 119 0.47 -6.90 8.16
CA LEU A 119 0.44 -8.04 7.23
C LEU A 119 1.18 -9.26 7.74
N ALA A 120 2.22 -9.05 8.55
CA ALA A 120 3.00 -10.13 9.14
C ALA A 120 2.27 -10.83 10.29
N ASP A 121 1.29 -10.19 10.91
CA ASP A 121 0.43 -10.78 11.97
C ASP A 121 1.23 -11.56 13.05
N GLY A 122 2.32 -10.95 13.51
CA GLY A 122 3.22 -11.56 14.51
C GLY A 122 4.22 -12.60 13.97
N ALA A 123 4.14 -12.98 12.69
CA ALA A 123 5.13 -13.89 12.09
C ALA A 123 6.50 -13.23 11.89
N ALA A 124 6.52 -11.91 11.76
CA ALA A 124 7.73 -11.13 11.65
C ALA A 124 7.59 -9.76 12.32
N TYR A 125 8.73 -9.18 12.69
CA TYR A 125 8.86 -7.84 13.24
C TYR A 125 9.77 -6.97 12.35
N PHE A 126 9.36 -5.72 12.11
CA PHE A 126 10.05 -4.77 11.25
C PHE A 126 10.46 -3.52 12.05
N PRO A 127 11.63 -3.50 12.71
CA PRO A 127 12.06 -2.35 13.51
C PRO A 127 12.41 -1.12 12.68
N SER A 128 12.76 -1.32 11.40
CA SER A 128 13.12 -0.22 10.51
C SER A 128 12.65 -0.44 9.08
N VAL A 129 12.23 0.66 8.44
CA VAL A 129 11.89 0.70 7.01
C VAL A 129 12.51 1.93 6.37
N GLU A 130 13.36 1.71 5.35
CA GLU A 130 13.90 2.76 4.49
C GLU A 130 13.05 2.89 3.24
N VAL A 131 12.62 4.11 2.91
CA VAL A 131 12.02 4.45 1.63
C VAL A 131 12.94 5.41 0.87
N ARG A 132 13.22 5.07 -0.38
CA ARG A 132 13.97 5.92 -1.30
C ARG A 132 13.18 6.07 -2.59
N SER A 133 12.88 7.31 -2.97
CA SER A 133 12.29 7.61 -4.27
C SER A 133 13.35 8.04 -5.29
N ASP A 134 13.09 7.76 -6.57
CA ASP A 134 13.85 8.31 -7.70
C ASP A 134 13.49 9.79 -7.88
N GLY A 135 14.03 10.64 -7.06
CA GLY A 135 13.87 12.08 -7.17
C GLY A 135 15.21 12.76 -7.49
N PRO A 136 15.21 14.02 -7.89
CA PRO A 136 16.44 14.77 -8.14
C PRO A 136 17.35 14.88 -6.92
N VAL A 137 16.85 14.59 -5.74
CA VAL A 137 17.61 14.67 -4.47
C VAL A 137 18.11 13.32 -3.99
N GLY A 138 17.50 12.20 -4.44
CA GLY A 138 17.98 10.83 -4.16
C GLY A 138 18.16 10.48 -2.67
N LEU A 139 17.48 11.20 -1.78
CA LEU A 139 17.57 10.97 -0.34
C LEU A 139 16.79 9.71 0.01
N ALA A 140 17.36 8.91 0.91
CA ALA A 140 16.66 7.83 1.58
C ALA A 140 16.15 8.35 2.93
N TYR A 141 14.95 7.99 3.28
CA TYR A 141 14.44 8.21 4.63
C TYR A 141 14.23 6.86 5.32
N THR A 142 14.86 6.71 6.49
CA THR A 142 14.71 5.52 7.32
C THR A 142 13.83 5.86 8.52
N PHE A 143 12.70 5.18 8.62
CA PHE A 143 11.88 5.17 9.81
C PHE A 143 12.36 4.06 10.75
N VAL A 144 12.49 4.36 12.02
CA VAL A 144 12.85 3.40 13.08
C VAL A 144 11.79 3.48 14.17
N GLY A 145 11.22 2.34 14.55
CA GLY A 145 10.18 2.26 15.57
C GLY A 145 8.87 1.67 15.03
N GLU A 146 7.78 1.92 15.73
CA GLU A 146 6.45 1.46 15.36
C GLU A 146 5.65 2.58 14.71
N GLY A 147 5.39 2.45 13.41
CA GLY A 147 4.66 3.45 12.64
C GLY A 147 3.26 3.72 13.19
N ALA A 148 2.60 2.69 13.71
CA ALA A 148 1.28 2.83 14.33
C ALA A 148 1.25 3.78 15.54
N GLU A 149 2.36 3.96 16.25
CA GLU A 149 2.43 4.86 17.40
C GLU A 149 2.50 6.35 17.02
N ILE A 150 3.02 6.65 15.83
CA ILE A 150 3.19 8.04 15.37
C ILE A 150 2.15 8.47 14.35
N LEU A 151 1.47 7.51 13.72
CA LEU A 151 0.40 7.77 12.76
C LEU A 151 -0.93 7.97 13.50
N PRO A 152 -1.83 8.79 12.98
CA PRO A 152 -3.10 9.05 13.66
C PRO A 152 -3.96 7.79 13.75
N THR A 153 -4.69 7.67 14.87
CA THR A 153 -5.76 6.69 15.02
C THR A 153 -6.91 6.99 14.07
N ILE A 154 -7.84 6.04 13.90
CA ILE A 154 -9.01 6.24 13.04
C ILE A 154 -9.85 7.43 13.50
N GLY A 155 -10.01 7.63 14.80
CA GLY A 155 -10.77 8.74 15.36
C GLY A 155 -10.13 10.11 15.13
N GLU A 156 -8.81 10.19 15.20
CA GLU A 156 -8.05 11.41 14.93
C GLU A 156 -8.02 11.75 13.44
N TRP A 157 -8.03 10.73 12.58
CA TRP A 157 -7.90 10.90 11.14
C TRP A 157 -9.22 11.20 10.45
N ILE A 158 -10.25 10.37 10.67
CA ILE A 158 -11.55 10.49 9.98
C ILE A 158 -12.75 10.62 10.92
N GLY A 159 -12.52 10.72 12.23
CA GLY A 159 -13.54 10.90 13.25
C GLY A 159 -14.28 9.61 13.63
N ASP A 160 -15.38 9.78 14.38
CA ASP A 160 -16.13 8.66 14.97
C ASP A 160 -16.93 7.82 13.95
N ARG A 161 -17.01 8.28 12.70
CA ARG A 161 -17.77 7.61 11.64
C ARG A 161 -16.83 6.94 10.67
N SER A 162 -16.50 5.70 10.96
CA SER A 162 -15.71 4.82 10.09
C SER A 162 -16.34 3.44 10.01
N TYR A 163 -16.15 2.76 8.89
CA TYR A 163 -16.47 1.33 8.75
C TYR A 163 -15.47 0.44 9.48
N PHE A 164 -14.32 0.98 9.86
CA PHE A 164 -13.21 0.26 10.47
C PHE A 164 -12.91 0.80 11.87
N ALA A 165 -12.43 -0.08 12.74
CA ALA A 165 -11.94 0.29 14.06
C ALA A 165 -10.52 0.87 14.00
N GLU A 166 -9.76 0.46 12.98
CA GLU A 166 -8.35 0.84 12.79
C GLU A 166 -8.12 1.40 11.40
N PRO A 167 -7.13 2.31 11.23
CA PRO A 167 -6.76 2.81 9.91
C PRO A 167 -6.16 1.70 9.04
N TRP A 168 -6.21 1.88 7.73
CA TRP A 168 -5.82 0.84 6.76
C TRP A 168 -4.37 0.36 6.90
N TRP A 169 -3.48 1.20 7.41
CA TRP A 169 -2.07 0.80 7.65
C TRP A 169 -1.89 -0.09 8.87
N CYS A 170 -2.88 -0.21 9.75
CA CYS A 170 -2.88 -1.13 10.90
C CYS A 170 -3.66 -2.43 10.64
N ARG A 171 -4.26 -2.59 9.45
CA ARG A 171 -5.05 -3.77 9.11
C ARG A 171 -4.29 -4.71 8.16
N ASP A 172 -4.61 -5.97 8.22
CA ASP A 172 -4.05 -7.05 7.39
C ASP A 172 -4.73 -7.18 6.00
N ASP A 173 -5.78 -6.37 5.72
CA ASP A 173 -6.47 -6.37 4.43
C ASP A 173 -5.74 -5.55 3.34
N ALA A 174 -6.23 -5.63 2.10
CA ALA A 174 -5.64 -4.94 0.95
C ALA A 174 -6.12 -3.49 0.76
N THR A 175 -6.95 -2.97 1.65
CA THR A 175 -7.45 -1.60 1.52
C THR A 175 -6.38 -0.57 1.82
N THR A 176 -6.47 0.57 1.15
CA THR A 176 -5.54 1.70 1.28
C THR A 176 -6.28 3.03 1.44
N LEU A 177 -7.52 2.93 1.86
CA LEU A 177 -8.32 4.10 2.17
C LEU A 177 -9.35 3.76 3.25
N ASP A 178 -9.66 4.76 4.07
CA ASP A 178 -10.75 4.76 5.03
C ASP A 178 -11.66 5.94 4.67
N VAL A 179 -12.82 5.65 4.12
CA VAL A 179 -13.75 6.69 3.67
C VAL A 179 -14.76 6.96 4.77
N ILE A 180 -15.03 8.22 5.05
CA ILE A 180 -16.12 8.62 5.96
C ILE A 180 -17.45 8.17 5.33
N PRO A 181 -18.19 7.27 5.95
CA PRO A 181 -19.42 6.77 5.38
C PRO A 181 -20.51 7.86 5.37
N PRO A 182 -21.51 7.77 4.47
CA PRO A 182 -22.68 8.65 4.50
C PRO A 182 -23.39 8.58 5.87
N PRO A 183 -24.15 9.62 6.25
CA PRO A 183 -24.82 9.70 7.56
C PRO A 183 -25.75 8.53 7.89
N ASP A 184 -26.30 7.88 6.89
CA ASP A 184 -27.25 6.78 6.95
C ASP A 184 -26.61 5.41 6.68
N ALA A 185 -25.27 5.36 6.56
CA ALA A 185 -24.58 4.11 6.30
C ALA A 185 -24.68 3.13 7.47
N ASP A 186 -24.87 1.87 7.16
CA ASP A 186 -24.75 0.78 8.13
C ASP A 186 -23.26 0.47 8.39
N LEU A 187 -22.78 0.90 9.55
CA LEU A 187 -21.39 0.69 9.97
C LEU A 187 -21.10 -0.76 10.40
N THR A 188 -22.10 -1.62 10.48
CA THR A 188 -21.89 -3.05 10.80
C THR A 188 -21.56 -3.87 9.56
N ALA A 189 -21.86 -3.35 8.37
CA ALA A 189 -21.60 -4.01 7.10
C ALA A 189 -20.25 -3.56 6.54
N LYS A 190 -19.37 -4.53 6.24
CA LYS A 190 -18.10 -4.26 5.57
C LYS A 190 -18.36 -3.64 4.18
N PRO A 191 -17.69 -2.52 3.82
CA PRO A 191 -17.87 -1.92 2.51
C PRO A 191 -17.55 -2.89 1.38
N THR A 192 -18.32 -2.84 0.30
CA THR A 192 -18.12 -3.72 -0.87
C THR A 192 -16.81 -3.47 -1.62
N TRP A 193 -16.18 -2.32 -1.39
CA TRP A 193 -14.88 -1.98 -1.97
C TRP A 193 -13.69 -2.45 -1.10
N ALA A 194 -13.93 -2.94 0.11
CA ALA A 194 -12.89 -3.49 0.98
C ALA A 194 -12.49 -4.89 0.50
N LEU A 195 -11.37 -4.96 -0.21
CA LEU A 195 -10.78 -6.22 -0.69
C LEU A 195 -9.93 -6.86 0.40
N THR A 196 -9.95 -8.15 0.49
CA THR A 196 -8.98 -8.92 1.28
C THR A 196 -7.81 -9.32 0.40
N LEU A 197 -6.66 -9.66 1.01
CA LEU A 197 -5.52 -10.18 0.26
C LEU A 197 -5.84 -11.54 -0.38
N ASP A 198 -6.72 -12.33 0.23
CA ASP A 198 -7.21 -13.59 -0.32
C ASP A 198 -8.01 -13.39 -1.61
N ASP A 199 -8.75 -12.29 -1.73
CA ASP A 199 -9.44 -11.91 -2.96
C ASP A 199 -8.47 -11.61 -4.10
N LEU A 200 -7.25 -11.19 -3.77
CA LEU A 200 -6.19 -10.86 -4.73
C LEU A 200 -5.28 -12.05 -5.04
N SER A 201 -5.03 -12.91 -4.06
CA SER A 201 -3.98 -13.94 -4.15
C SER A 201 -4.38 -15.23 -4.84
N GLY A 202 -5.65 -15.53 -5.06
CA GLY A 202 -5.87 -16.90 -5.44
C GLY A 202 -7.05 -17.25 -6.31
N LYS A 203 -7.99 -16.36 -6.55
CA LYS A 203 -9.19 -16.65 -7.34
C LYS A 203 -9.56 -15.57 -8.35
N ALA A 204 -8.65 -14.65 -8.62
CA ALA A 204 -8.81 -13.81 -9.79
C ALA A 204 -8.78 -14.72 -11.01
N THR A 205 -9.93 -15.15 -11.47
CA THR A 205 -10.07 -15.58 -12.86
C THR A 205 -9.36 -14.50 -13.66
N PRO A 206 -8.26 -14.81 -14.38
CA PRO A 206 -7.56 -13.79 -15.13
C PRO A 206 -8.62 -13.07 -15.96
N PRO A 207 -8.62 -11.73 -15.98
CA PRO A 207 -9.59 -11.01 -16.79
C PRO A 207 -9.51 -11.63 -18.18
N SER A 208 -10.64 -12.10 -18.69
CA SER A 208 -10.66 -12.67 -20.03
C SER A 208 -10.16 -11.56 -20.93
N VAL A 209 -8.92 -11.71 -21.39
CA VAL A 209 -8.33 -10.77 -22.34
C VAL A 209 -9.19 -10.93 -23.58
N VAL A 210 -10.18 -10.05 -23.72
CA VAL A 210 -10.90 -9.87 -24.98
C VAL A 210 -9.81 -9.37 -25.93
N ARG A 211 -9.16 -10.32 -26.62
CA ARG A 211 -8.27 -9.97 -27.71
C ARG A 211 -9.13 -9.28 -28.73
N PRO A 212 -8.93 -7.98 -29.00
CA PRO A 212 -9.63 -7.35 -30.08
C PRO A 212 -9.31 -8.15 -31.34
N ASN A 213 -10.36 -8.60 -32.03
CA ASN A 213 -10.20 -9.39 -33.24
C ASN A 213 -9.77 -8.42 -34.35
N PHE A 214 -8.49 -8.06 -34.34
CA PHE A 214 -7.87 -7.25 -35.36
C PHE A 214 -7.80 -8.11 -36.63
N LYS A 215 -8.77 -7.96 -37.52
CA LYS A 215 -8.63 -8.38 -38.91
C LYS A 215 -7.88 -7.25 -39.63
N PRO A 216 -6.63 -7.43 -40.02
CA PRO A 216 -5.96 -6.44 -40.83
C PRO A 216 -6.70 -6.33 -42.18
N THR A 217 -7.30 -5.20 -42.43
CA THR A 217 -7.81 -4.90 -43.76
C THR A 217 -6.58 -4.59 -44.63
N VAL A 218 -6.25 -5.52 -45.51
CA VAL A 218 -5.25 -5.24 -46.55
C VAL A 218 -5.85 -4.21 -47.48
N ILE A 219 -5.33 -2.99 -47.44
CA ILE A 219 -5.63 -1.97 -48.45
C ILE A 219 -4.71 -2.32 -49.61
N ASP A 220 -5.27 -2.97 -50.65
CA ASP A 220 -4.62 -3.13 -51.94
C ASP A 220 -4.43 -1.72 -52.55
N GLY A 221 -3.21 -1.27 -52.49
CA GLY A 221 -2.80 -0.06 -53.21
C GLY A 221 -2.80 -0.32 -54.71
N GLY A 222 -3.91 -0.05 -55.37
CA GLY A 222 -4.00 -0.07 -56.81
C GLY A 222 -2.93 0.84 -57.42
N LYS A 223 -1.96 0.23 -58.07
CA LYS A 223 -1.14 0.89 -59.10
C LYS A 223 -1.98 0.93 -60.37
N ASP A 224 -2.60 2.05 -60.61
CA ASP A 224 -3.03 2.39 -61.95
C ASP A 224 -1.89 3.15 -62.67
N ALA A 225 -1.47 2.59 -63.79
CA ALA A 225 -0.46 3.09 -64.72
C ALA A 225 -0.96 4.30 -65.52
#